data_854b6a6bd787d8e9b97ef5452e5be843
#
_entry.id   854b6a6bd787d8e9b97ef5452e5be843
#
_cell.length_a   1.000
_cell.length_b   1.000
_cell.length_c   1.000
_cell.angle_alpha   90.00
_cell.angle_beta   90.00
_cell.angle_gamma   90.00
#
_symmetry.space_group_name_H-M   'P 1'
#
loop_
_entity.id
_entity.type
_entity.pdbx_description
1 polymer ?
#
loop_
_entity_poly.entity_id
_entity_poly.type
_entity_poly.pdbx_seq_one_letter_code
_entity_poly.pdbx_strand_id
1 'polypeptide(L)'
;AIVPQLPQFSAATLDVLNFLPIEAADPFTGVISTGFGRPPGGGQAYRATVLISDPALDARALKVALQTQHGPVDAATTRAVEDAILNRARQLRIQAAKF
;
A
#
# COMPACT_ATOMS: atom_id res chain seq x y z
N ALA A 1 -13.88 -21.02 -3.08
CA ALA A 1 -13.60 -19.61 -3.28
C ALA A 1 -12.23 -19.29 -2.76
N ILE A 2 -11.51 -18.52 -3.53
CA ILE A 2 -10.19 -18.09 -3.12
C ILE A 2 -10.38 -16.91 -2.19
N VAL A 3 -10.05 -17.10 -0.94
CA VAL A 3 -9.98 -16.00 0.00
C VAL A 3 -8.70 -15.24 -0.31
N PRO A 4 -8.77 -13.92 -0.47
CA PRO A 4 -7.56 -13.15 -0.68
C PRO A 4 -6.55 -13.46 0.42
N GLN A 5 -5.33 -13.79 0.01
CA GLN A 5 -4.27 -14.13 0.96
C GLN A 5 -3.85 -12.92 1.79
N LEU A 6 -4.14 -11.71 1.31
CA LEU A 6 -3.57 -10.47 1.83
C LEU A 6 -4.64 -9.41 2.05
N PRO A 7 -5.81 -9.74 2.66
CA PRO A 7 -6.91 -8.78 2.73
C PRO A 7 -6.57 -7.56 3.59
N GLN A 8 -5.83 -7.73 4.66
CA GLN A 8 -5.46 -6.62 5.54
C GLN A 8 -4.49 -5.67 4.84
N PHE A 9 -3.48 -6.21 4.17
CA PHE A 9 -2.53 -5.38 3.43
C PHE A 9 -3.18 -4.67 2.26
N SER A 10 -4.03 -5.38 1.51
CA SER A 10 -4.72 -4.78 0.36
C SER A 10 -5.62 -3.64 0.81
N ALA A 11 -6.43 -3.86 1.84
CA ALA A 11 -7.32 -2.83 2.37
C ALA A 11 -6.54 -1.65 2.94
N ALA A 12 -5.45 -1.91 3.66
CA ALA A 12 -4.61 -0.87 4.23
C ALA A 12 -3.94 -0.04 3.14
N THR A 13 -3.45 -0.69 2.09
CA THR A 13 -2.83 0.00 0.96
C THR A 13 -3.83 0.94 0.29
N LEU A 14 -5.05 0.46 0.05
CA LEU A 14 -6.09 1.28 -0.56
C LEU A 14 -6.50 2.45 0.34
N ASP A 15 -6.53 2.24 1.65
CA ASP A 15 -6.85 3.30 2.60
C ASP A 15 -5.76 4.39 2.65
N VAL A 16 -4.50 3.98 2.73
CA VAL A 16 -3.38 4.92 2.85
C VAL A 16 -3.13 5.66 1.54
N LEU A 17 -3.29 4.97 0.41
CA LEU A 17 -3.03 5.53 -0.91
C LEU A 17 -4.31 5.85 -1.68
N ASN A 18 -5.37 6.23 -0.97
CA ASN A 18 -6.68 6.45 -1.58
C ASN A 18 -6.74 7.64 -2.55
N PHE A 19 -5.73 8.52 -2.50
CA PHE A 19 -5.63 9.64 -3.44
C PHE A 19 -5.01 9.25 -4.78
N LEU A 20 -4.53 7.99 -4.92
CA LEU A 20 -3.93 7.50 -6.14
C LEU A 20 -4.92 6.62 -6.91
N PRO A 21 -5.06 6.84 -8.24
CA PRO A 21 -5.93 5.97 -9.03
C PRO A 21 -5.29 4.58 -9.17
N ILE A 22 -6.05 3.54 -8.85
CA ILE A 22 -5.56 2.17 -8.96
C ILE A 22 -5.60 1.75 -10.43
N GLU A 23 -4.46 1.38 -10.98
CA GLU A 23 -4.36 0.88 -12.35
C GLU A 23 -4.41 -0.64 -12.42
N ALA A 24 -3.80 -1.31 -11.45
CA ALA A 24 -3.82 -2.77 -11.38
C ALA A 24 -3.71 -3.22 -9.94
N ALA A 25 -4.44 -4.26 -9.60
CA ALA A 25 -4.34 -4.90 -8.30
C ALA A 25 -4.52 -6.40 -8.52
N ASP A 26 -3.47 -7.16 -8.23
CA ASP A 26 -3.46 -8.60 -8.44
C ASP A 26 -3.35 -9.31 -7.09
N PRO A 27 -4.44 -9.94 -6.61
CA PRO A 27 -4.41 -10.62 -5.32
C PRO A 27 -3.53 -11.88 -5.31
N PHE A 28 -3.23 -12.45 -6.47
CA PHE A 28 -2.40 -13.65 -6.54
C PHE A 28 -0.92 -13.34 -6.42
N THR A 29 -0.47 -12.27 -7.06
CA THR A 29 0.93 -11.84 -6.96
C THR A 29 1.18 -10.88 -5.84
N GLY A 30 0.12 -10.27 -5.28
CA GLY A 30 0.24 -9.27 -4.24
C GLY A 30 0.75 -7.92 -4.76
N VAL A 31 0.63 -7.67 -6.05
CA VAL A 31 1.09 -6.41 -6.65
C VAL A 31 -0.07 -5.46 -6.84
N ILE A 32 0.09 -4.23 -6.35
CA ILE A 32 -0.85 -3.14 -6.57
C ILE A 32 -0.07 -2.00 -7.22
N SER A 33 -0.50 -1.55 -8.38
CA SER A 33 0.11 -0.41 -9.04
C SER A 33 -0.89 0.69 -9.28
N THR A 34 -0.42 1.93 -9.19
CA THR A 34 -1.28 3.11 -9.33
C THR A 34 -0.75 4.02 -10.44
N GLY A 35 -1.63 4.90 -10.92
CA GLY A 35 -1.22 6.04 -11.71
C GLY A 35 -0.79 7.20 -10.83
N PHE A 36 -0.46 8.32 -11.46
CA PHE A 36 -0.09 9.52 -10.73
C PHE A 36 -1.33 10.17 -10.10
N GLY A 37 -1.20 10.56 -8.83
CA GLY A 37 -2.21 11.28 -8.11
C GLY A 37 -1.56 12.24 -7.11
N ARG A 38 -2.30 13.25 -6.69
CA ARG A 38 -1.81 14.24 -5.73
C ARG A 38 -2.44 14.02 -4.37
N PRO A 39 -1.66 14.13 -3.29
CA PRO A 39 -2.21 14.00 -1.96
C PRO A 39 -3.18 15.15 -1.65
N PRO A 40 -4.09 14.96 -0.68
CA PRO A 40 -4.94 16.04 -0.19
C PRO A 40 -4.08 17.21 0.28
N GLY A 41 -4.49 18.42 -0.07
CA GLY A 41 -3.71 19.60 0.26
C GLY A 41 -2.74 20.03 -0.84
N GLY A 42 -2.63 19.26 -1.91
CA GLY A 42 -1.78 19.59 -3.06
C GLY A 42 -0.37 19.08 -2.95
N GLY A 43 0.52 19.59 -3.77
CA GLY A 43 1.91 19.16 -3.83
C GLY A 43 2.21 18.37 -5.09
N GLN A 44 3.27 17.56 -5.04
CA GLN A 44 3.68 16.76 -6.18
C GLN A 44 2.73 15.59 -6.41
N ALA A 45 2.62 15.18 -7.66
CA ALA A 45 1.95 13.93 -7.99
C ALA A 45 2.87 12.75 -7.70
N TYR A 46 2.29 11.69 -7.14
CA TYR A 46 3.01 10.47 -6.80
C TYR A 46 2.39 9.29 -7.53
N ARG A 47 3.23 8.30 -7.78
CA ARG A 47 2.82 7.00 -8.30
C ARG A 47 3.41 5.93 -7.39
N ALA A 48 2.62 4.90 -7.09
CA ALA A 48 3.05 3.85 -6.18
C ALA A 48 2.95 2.48 -6.83
N THR A 49 3.93 1.63 -6.53
CA THR A 49 3.85 0.20 -6.78
C THR A 49 4.08 -0.49 -5.46
N VAL A 50 3.15 -1.35 -5.07
CA VAL A 50 3.19 -2.05 -3.79
C VAL A 50 3.27 -3.54 -4.06
N LEU A 51 4.22 -4.20 -3.43
CA LEU A 51 4.37 -5.66 -3.48
C LEU A 51 4.17 -6.21 -2.08
N ILE A 52 3.21 -7.10 -1.95
CA ILE A 52 2.91 -7.82 -0.71
C ILE A 52 3.26 -9.28 -0.95
N SER A 53 4.34 -9.74 -0.33
CA SER A 53 4.89 -11.06 -0.61
C SER A 53 4.43 -12.14 0.36
N ASP A 54 3.78 -11.78 1.46
CA ASP A 54 3.39 -12.72 2.50
C ASP A 54 2.21 -12.14 3.27
N PRO A 55 1.22 -12.95 3.69
CA PRO A 55 0.10 -12.46 4.50
C PRO A 55 0.49 -12.07 5.93
N ALA A 56 1.67 -12.44 6.39
CA ALA A 56 2.14 -12.00 7.70
C ALA A 56 2.28 -10.48 7.74
N LEU A 57 1.81 -9.86 8.83
CA LEU A 57 1.86 -8.41 8.99
C LEU A 57 3.23 -7.98 9.50
N ASP A 58 4.23 -8.22 8.68
CA ASP A 58 5.64 -7.97 8.95
C ASP A 58 6.17 -7.00 7.90
N ALA A 59 7.04 -6.08 8.32
CA ALA A 59 7.62 -5.08 7.44
C ALA A 59 8.36 -5.71 6.24
N ARG A 60 8.90 -6.92 6.39
CA ARG A 60 9.59 -7.61 5.30
C ARG A 60 8.66 -8.12 4.21
N ALA A 61 7.37 -8.25 4.53
CA ALA A 61 6.38 -8.73 3.58
C ALA A 61 5.82 -7.63 2.69
N LEU A 62 6.15 -6.37 2.97
CA LEU A 62 5.62 -5.21 2.28
C LEU A 62 6.75 -4.39 1.67
N LYS A 63 6.69 -4.18 0.38
CA LYS A 63 7.62 -3.32 -0.35
C LYS A 63 6.83 -2.27 -1.11
N VAL A 64 7.23 -1.02 -0.96
CA VAL A 64 6.61 0.10 -1.66
C VAL A 64 7.67 0.82 -2.48
N ALA A 65 7.33 1.11 -3.72
CA ALA A 65 8.13 1.98 -4.57
C ALA A 65 7.28 3.20 -4.90
N LEU A 66 7.76 4.38 -4.51
CA LEU A 66 7.10 5.64 -4.81
C LEU A 66 7.93 6.41 -5.83
N GLN A 67 7.24 7.00 -6.80
CA GLN A 67 7.87 7.82 -7.83
C GLN A 67 7.13 9.12 -7.98
N THR A 68 7.87 10.18 -8.32
CA THR A 68 7.31 11.43 -8.79
C THR A 68 7.59 11.57 -10.28
N GLN A 69 7.09 12.62 -10.89
CA GLN A 69 7.42 12.91 -12.30
C GLN A 69 8.90 13.22 -12.51
N HIS A 70 9.63 13.50 -11.44
CA HIS A 70 11.05 13.86 -11.48
C HIS A 70 11.97 12.71 -11.05
N GLY A 71 11.41 11.57 -10.66
CA GLY A 71 12.21 10.41 -10.28
C GLY A 71 11.72 9.75 -9.00
N PRO A 72 12.50 8.79 -8.48
CA PRO A 72 12.12 8.08 -7.26
C PRO A 72 12.05 8.98 -6.04
N VAL A 73 11.19 8.62 -5.11
CA VAL A 73 11.08 9.29 -3.81
C VAL A 73 12.18 8.75 -2.90
N ASP A 74 12.64 9.58 -1.96
CA ASP A 74 13.68 9.18 -1.02
C ASP A 74 13.23 7.99 -0.14
N ALA A 75 14.21 7.26 0.39
CA ALA A 75 13.97 6.06 1.16
C ALA A 75 13.18 6.33 2.45
N ALA A 76 13.42 7.47 3.09
CA ALA A 76 12.74 7.82 4.33
C ALA A 76 11.24 8.02 4.12
N THR A 77 10.85 8.70 3.06
CA THR A 77 9.45 8.92 2.71
C THR A 77 8.78 7.60 2.32
N THR A 78 9.46 6.77 1.55
CA THR A 78 8.96 5.45 1.16
C THR A 78 8.72 4.58 2.39
N ARG A 79 9.67 4.57 3.34
CA ARG A 79 9.53 3.82 4.57
C ARG A 79 8.36 4.31 5.43
N ALA A 80 8.16 5.62 5.48
CA ALA A 80 7.03 6.18 6.22
C ALA A 80 5.70 5.68 5.67
N VAL A 81 5.57 5.57 4.34
CA VAL A 81 4.37 5.02 3.71
C VAL A 81 4.24 3.53 4.00
N GLU A 82 5.34 2.78 3.92
CA GLU A 82 5.32 1.35 4.28
C GLU A 82 4.84 1.14 5.71
N ASP A 83 5.37 1.93 6.65
CA ASP A 83 4.98 1.84 8.05
C ASP A 83 3.51 2.19 8.25
N ALA A 84 3.01 3.20 7.55
CA ALA A 84 1.61 3.59 7.63
C ALA A 84 0.70 2.46 7.14
N ILE A 85 1.05 1.81 6.04
CA ILE A 85 0.29 0.67 5.50
C ILE A 85 0.32 -0.49 6.49
N LEU A 86 1.48 -0.81 7.04
CA LEU A 86 1.63 -1.91 7.98
C LEU A 86 0.81 -1.67 9.25
N ASN A 87 0.87 -0.45 9.80
CA ASN A 87 0.11 -0.10 10.98
C ASN A 87 -1.40 -0.17 10.72
N ARG A 88 -1.84 0.31 9.57
CA ARG A 88 -3.25 0.24 9.19
C ARG A 88 -3.71 -1.21 9.02
N ALA A 89 -2.88 -2.05 8.41
CA ALA A 89 -3.19 -3.47 8.24
C ALA A 89 -3.36 -4.16 9.59
N ARG A 90 -2.48 -3.86 10.55
CA ARG A 90 -2.57 -4.40 11.90
C ARG A 90 -3.84 -3.95 12.62
N GLN A 91 -4.23 -2.69 12.44
CA GLN A 91 -5.49 -2.18 13.00
C GLN A 91 -6.68 -2.92 12.43
N LEU A 92 -6.72 -3.14 11.12
CA LEU A 92 -7.81 -3.86 10.48
C LEU A 92 -7.88 -5.30 10.97
N ARG A 93 -6.74 -5.94 11.18
CA ARG A 93 -6.69 -7.29 11.74
C ARG A 93 -7.26 -7.34 13.15
N ILE A 94 -6.92 -6.37 13.99
CA ILE A 94 -7.44 -6.28 15.35
C ILE A 94 -8.95 -6.09 15.34
N GLN A 95 -9.46 -5.21 14.47
CA GLN A 95 -10.89 -4.98 14.33
C GLN A 95 -11.62 -6.24 13.88
N ALA A 96 -11.04 -6.97 12.93
CA ALA A 96 -11.63 -8.22 12.44
C ALA A 96 -11.67 -9.28 13.54
N ALA A 97 -10.69 -9.32 14.42
CA ALA A 97 -10.62 -10.30 15.49
C ALA A 97 -11.64 -10.05 16.62
N LYS A 98 -12.28 -8.87 16.65
CA LYS A 98 -13.28 -8.54 17.66
C LYS A 98 -14.67 -9.06 17.33
N PHE A 99 -14.86 -9.59 16.15
CA PHE A 99 -16.14 -10.12 15.70
C PHE A 99 -16.09 -11.66 15.52
#